data_5b780634f0ebe89f28564f40dddbf3c5
#
_entry.id   5b780634f0ebe89f28564f40dddbf3c5
#
_cell.length_a   1.000
_cell.length_b   1.000
_cell.length_c   1.000
_cell.angle_alpha   90.00
_cell.angle_beta   90.00
_cell.angle_gamma   90.00
#
_symmetry.space_group_name_H-M   'P 1'
#
loop_
_entity.id
_entity.type
_entity.pdbx_description
1 polymer ?
#
loop_
_entity_poly.entity_id
_entity_poly.type
_entity_poly.pdbx_seq_one_letter_code
_entity_poly.pdbx_strand_id
1 'polypeptide(L)'
;MKQIRFIKSSGTLVEKNITKYCEQPEDQFIEMFLPDGEEYEVVDENQEADICFFSVQLEDESLLRDKEVNVFFSIENYEHWGPLRGHYKHFNKFGAYGTKKKDICISNNHSALSETPDYKIIPTIFCRIAYYQKVKEYWKQKYHVPFSQKKFILFTSRNPLNQNKSTLHSLLEKVGDVHFIGEHIELENESCYHSEEMIKVFSQYKFIVSFENSHNPGYITEKIFNALMAQTIPIYDGAPDIDEFINKQRFIGCDKNIIQKIKFLKDNEKMYNYMIEQEAIHEKYRNIKIEY
;
A
#
# COMPACT_ATOMS: atom_id res chain seq x y z
N MET A 1 -22.26 19.76 -4.89
CA MET A 1 -21.28 19.03 -5.74
C MET A 1 -19.93 19.66 -5.52
N LYS A 2 -18.96 18.91 -5.03
CA LYS A 2 -17.60 19.37 -4.75
C LYS A 2 -16.75 19.37 -6.02
N GLN A 3 -15.90 20.40 -6.21
CA GLN A 3 -14.96 20.43 -7.29
C GLN A 3 -13.58 19.95 -6.86
N ILE A 4 -13.01 19.03 -7.62
CA ILE A 4 -11.75 18.36 -7.31
C ILE A 4 -10.81 18.51 -8.50
N ARG A 5 -9.55 18.82 -8.23
CA ARG A 5 -8.52 18.89 -9.25
C ARG A 5 -7.24 18.18 -8.85
N PHE A 6 -6.51 17.74 -9.86
CA PHE A 6 -5.21 17.09 -9.72
C PHE A 6 -4.14 17.90 -10.46
N ILE A 7 -3.06 18.25 -9.77
CA ILE A 7 -1.92 18.93 -10.42
C ILE A 7 -1.02 17.88 -11.06
N LYS A 8 -0.74 18.04 -12.33
CA LYS A 8 0.18 17.21 -13.09
C LYS A 8 1.60 17.32 -12.56
N SER A 9 2.32 16.21 -12.48
CA SER A 9 3.74 16.19 -12.22
C SER A 9 4.48 15.46 -13.32
N SER A 10 5.52 16.08 -13.89
CA SER A 10 6.46 15.52 -14.91
C SER A 10 5.83 14.55 -15.92
N GLY A 11 4.71 14.93 -16.54
CA GLY A 11 4.03 14.16 -17.58
C GLY A 11 3.16 13.01 -17.11
N THR A 12 3.09 12.75 -15.81
CA THR A 12 2.17 11.79 -15.19
C THR A 12 1.14 12.55 -14.37
N LEU A 13 -0.13 12.33 -14.64
CA LEU A 13 -1.19 12.87 -13.80
C LEU A 13 -1.04 12.31 -12.37
N VAL A 14 -1.19 13.16 -11.36
CA VAL A 14 -1.20 12.74 -9.95
C VAL A 14 -2.28 11.68 -9.73
N GLU A 15 -3.42 11.82 -10.37
CA GLU A 15 -4.51 10.85 -10.38
C GLU A 15 -4.05 9.44 -10.81
N LYS A 16 -3.23 9.32 -11.86
CA LYS A 16 -2.65 8.03 -12.29
C LYS A 16 -1.67 7.46 -11.26
N ASN A 17 -0.94 8.32 -10.55
CA ASN A 17 -0.07 7.88 -9.47
C ASN A 17 -0.88 7.44 -8.26
N ILE A 18 -1.92 8.18 -7.88
CA ILE A 18 -2.82 7.80 -6.78
C ILE A 18 -3.50 6.47 -7.09
N THR A 19 -4.10 6.30 -8.26
CA THR A 19 -4.75 5.05 -8.65
C THR A 19 -3.77 3.90 -8.78
N LYS A 20 -2.59 4.12 -9.35
CA LYS A 20 -1.56 3.12 -9.50
C LYS A 20 -0.97 2.65 -8.17
N TYR A 21 -0.71 3.57 -7.25
CA TYR A 21 -0.02 3.27 -6.01
C TYR A 21 -0.94 2.95 -4.84
N CYS A 22 -2.18 3.44 -4.86
CA CYS A 22 -3.19 3.08 -3.88
C CYS A 22 -4.08 1.92 -4.33
N GLU A 23 -3.92 1.44 -5.57
CA GLU A 23 -4.76 0.39 -6.18
C GLU A 23 -6.25 0.75 -6.19
N GLN A 24 -6.54 2.04 -6.12
CA GLN A 24 -7.91 2.54 -6.11
C GLN A 24 -8.24 3.17 -7.45
N PRO A 25 -9.42 2.89 -7.99
CA PRO A 25 -10.03 3.80 -8.94
C PRO A 25 -10.09 5.21 -8.34
N GLU A 26 -9.88 6.22 -9.15
CA GLU A 26 -9.85 7.64 -8.76
C GLU A 26 -11.03 8.03 -7.87
N ASP A 27 -12.24 7.64 -8.26
CA ASP A 27 -13.46 7.87 -7.52
C ASP A 27 -13.42 7.36 -6.08
N GLN A 28 -12.88 6.16 -5.86
CA GLN A 28 -12.80 5.55 -4.54
C GLN A 28 -11.82 6.29 -3.60
N PHE A 29 -10.72 6.83 -4.16
CA PHE A 29 -9.80 7.63 -3.39
C PHE A 29 -10.45 8.96 -2.96
N ILE A 30 -11.13 9.62 -3.90
CA ILE A 30 -11.83 10.88 -3.67
C ILE A 30 -12.93 10.70 -2.61
N GLU A 31 -13.70 9.63 -2.68
CA GLU A 31 -14.78 9.32 -1.73
C GLU A 31 -14.30 9.21 -0.27
N MET A 32 -13.01 8.95 -0.03
CA MET A 32 -12.46 8.95 1.34
C MET A 32 -12.42 10.34 1.96
N PHE A 33 -12.39 11.39 1.13
CA PHE A 33 -12.34 12.79 1.54
C PHE A 33 -13.71 13.47 1.52
N LEU A 34 -14.74 12.78 1.08
CA LEU A 34 -16.08 13.37 0.96
C LEU A 34 -17.02 12.75 1.99
N PRO A 35 -18.01 13.52 2.50
CA PRO A 35 -19.14 12.98 3.22
C PRO A 35 -19.88 11.93 2.40
N ASP A 36 -20.55 10.99 3.07
CA ASP A 36 -21.34 9.96 2.39
C ASP A 36 -22.45 10.58 1.54
N GLY A 37 -22.46 10.21 0.25
CA GLY A 37 -23.45 10.72 -0.72
C GLY A 37 -23.15 12.11 -1.27
N GLU A 38 -22.02 12.72 -0.95
CA GLU A 38 -21.60 13.97 -1.58
C GLU A 38 -21.19 13.72 -3.04
N GLU A 39 -21.81 14.46 -3.97
CA GLU A 39 -21.43 14.42 -5.37
C GLU A 39 -20.20 15.28 -5.64
N TYR A 40 -19.37 14.87 -6.59
CA TYR A 40 -18.19 15.63 -6.99
C TYR A 40 -18.00 15.67 -8.51
N GLU A 41 -17.19 16.62 -8.95
CA GLU A 41 -16.76 16.82 -10.33
C GLU A 41 -15.24 17.02 -10.36
N VAL A 42 -14.54 16.29 -11.24
CA VAL A 42 -13.11 16.53 -11.50
C VAL A 42 -12.97 17.63 -12.54
N VAL A 43 -12.28 18.69 -12.16
CA VAL A 43 -12.07 19.89 -13.01
C VAL A 43 -10.62 19.97 -13.51
N ASP A 44 -10.38 20.82 -14.52
CA ASP A 44 -9.04 21.05 -15.06
C ASP A 44 -8.10 21.64 -14.00
N GLU A 45 -6.80 21.32 -14.10
CA GLU A 45 -5.78 21.77 -13.12
C GLU A 45 -5.68 23.30 -12.99
N ASN A 46 -6.12 24.06 -13.98
CA ASN A 46 -6.12 25.51 -13.97
C ASN A 46 -7.42 26.13 -13.41
N GLN A 47 -8.46 25.34 -13.18
CA GLN A 47 -9.72 25.80 -12.59
C GLN A 47 -9.63 25.89 -11.07
N GLU A 48 -10.51 26.65 -10.43
CA GLU A 48 -10.67 26.63 -8.96
C GLU A 48 -11.37 25.33 -8.54
N ALA A 49 -11.02 24.82 -7.35
CA ALA A 49 -11.61 23.62 -6.80
C ALA A 49 -11.79 23.75 -5.28
N ASP A 50 -12.57 22.83 -4.70
CA ASP A 50 -12.67 22.72 -3.24
C ASP A 50 -11.46 21.96 -2.67
N ILE A 51 -10.99 20.93 -3.41
CA ILE A 51 -9.86 20.08 -3.02
C ILE A 51 -8.87 19.96 -4.18
N CYS A 52 -7.59 20.14 -3.87
CA CYS A 52 -6.48 20.04 -4.81
C CYS A 52 -5.54 18.92 -4.38
N PHE A 53 -5.37 17.89 -5.20
CA PHE A 53 -4.40 16.81 -5.00
C PHE A 53 -3.12 17.07 -5.75
N PHE A 54 -1.97 16.86 -5.10
CA PHE A 54 -0.64 16.98 -5.71
C PHE A 54 0.38 16.03 -5.08
N SER A 55 1.53 15.83 -5.71
CA SER A 55 2.54 14.86 -5.32
C SER A 55 3.94 15.49 -5.28
N VAL A 56 4.95 14.68 -4.96
CA VAL A 56 6.37 15.06 -4.77
C VAL A 56 7.03 15.80 -5.92
N GLN A 57 6.44 15.76 -7.12
CA GLN A 57 6.99 16.38 -8.33
C GLN A 57 6.18 17.61 -8.76
N LEU A 58 5.74 18.43 -7.80
CA LEU A 58 5.09 19.69 -8.10
C LEU A 58 6.09 20.64 -8.80
N GLU A 59 5.85 20.90 -10.08
CA GLU A 59 6.73 21.76 -10.91
C GLU A 59 6.37 23.24 -10.77
N ASP A 60 5.09 23.56 -10.67
CA ASP A 60 4.57 24.92 -10.55
C ASP A 60 3.79 25.12 -9.25
N GLU A 61 4.42 25.79 -8.30
CA GLU A 61 3.86 26.09 -6.98
C GLU A 61 2.70 27.09 -7.03
N SER A 62 2.59 27.90 -8.10
CA SER A 62 1.49 28.85 -8.27
C SER A 62 0.13 28.20 -8.49
N LEU A 63 0.15 26.91 -8.82
CA LEU A 63 -1.06 26.10 -8.94
C LEU A 63 -1.70 25.78 -7.57
N LEU A 64 -0.95 25.88 -6.46
CA LEU A 64 -1.54 25.71 -5.10
C LEU A 64 -2.27 26.98 -4.69
N ARG A 65 -3.54 26.85 -4.33
CA ARG A 65 -4.40 28.00 -4.03
C ARG A 65 -4.85 28.02 -2.58
N ASP A 66 -4.81 29.20 -2.01
CA ASP A 66 -5.11 29.45 -0.61
C ASP A 66 -6.53 29.12 -0.16
N LYS A 67 -7.48 29.12 -1.08
CA LYS A 67 -8.90 28.87 -0.80
C LYS A 67 -9.24 27.36 -0.76
N GLU A 68 -8.40 26.54 -1.37
CA GLU A 68 -8.59 25.10 -1.53
C GLU A 68 -8.04 24.32 -0.33
N VAL A 69 -8.53 23.11 -0.13
CA VAL A 69 -7.87 22.09 0.72
C VAL A 69 -6.78 21.46 -0.13
N ASN A 70 -5.52 21.69 0.18
CA ASN A 70 -4.41 21.10 -0.55
C ASN A 70 -4.03 19.75 0.08
N VAL A 71 -4.10 18.69 -0.71
CA VAL A 71 -3.79 17.32 -0.29
C VAL A 71 -2.50 16.87 -0.97
N PHE A 72 -1.42 16.83 -0.20
CA PHE A 72 -0.16 16.24 -0.63
C PHE A 72 -0.20 14.72 -0.48
N PHE A 73 0.22 13.99 -1.49
CA PHE A 73 0.26 12.55 -1.47
C PHE A 73 1.65 12.00 -1.82
N SER A 74 2.20 11.14 -0.96
CA SER A 74 3.42 10.39 -1.22
C SER A 74 3.38 9.01 -0.58
N ILE A 75 3.75 7.99 -1.36
CA ILE A 75 3.94 6.63 -0.90
C ILE A 75 5.41 6.30 -0.63
N GLU A 76 6.32 7.19 -1.00
CA GLU A 76 7.76 6.96 -0.88
C GLU A 76 8.21 7.05 0.59
N ASN A 77 9.21 6.24 0.93
CA ASN A 77 9.86 6.34 2.22
C ASN A 77 10.87 7.49 2.20
N TYR A 78 10.60 8.53 2.97
CA TYR A 78 11.47 9.69 3.11
C TYR A 78 12.91 9.34 3.51
N GLU A 79 13.10 8.43 4.47
CA GLU A 79 14.42 8.07 4.97
C GLU A 79 15.23 7.26 3.94
N HIS A 80 14.57 6.43 3.14
CA HIS A 80 15.23 5.63 2.10
C HIS A 80 15.68 6.48 0.91
N TRP A 81 14.87 7.46 0.55
CA TRP A 81 15.10 8.30 -0.62
C TRP A 81 15.78 9.62 -0.29
N GLY A 82 16.05 9.92 0.96
CA GLY A 82 16.69 11.06 1.58
C GLY A 82 17.32 12.15 0.69
N PRO A 83 18.08 13.09 1.23
CA PRO A 83 18.59 14.28 0.50
C PRO A 83 19.37 13.98 -0.79
N LEU A 84 19.81 12.73 -0.97
CA LEU A 84 20.68 12.31 -2.08
C LEU A 84 19.99 12.26 -3.46
N ARG A 85 18.66 12.24 -3.55
CA ARG A 85 17.96 12.08 -4.84
C ARG A 85 17.19 13.33 -5.34
N GLY A 86 17.30 14.45 -4.68
CA GLY A 86 16.69 15.71 -5.16
C GLY A 86 15.15 15.76 -5.13
N HIS A 87 14.48 14.62 -4.94
CA HIS A 87 13.03 14.51 -4.91
C HIS A 87 12.38 15.19 -3.70
N TYR A 88 13.15 15.45 -2.65
CA TYR A 88 12.67 16.01 -1.39
C TYR A 88 12.81 17.52 -1.24
N LYS A 89 13.28 18.22 -2.26
CA LYS A 89 13.21 19.70 -2.25
C LYS A 89 11.79 20.19 -1.96
N HIS A 90 10.80 19.44 -2.45
CA HIS A 90 9.37 19.73 -2.25
C HIS A 90 8.84 19.29 -0.89
N PHE A 91 9.37 18.22 -0.28
CA PHE A 91 8.98 17.78 1.07
C PHE A 91 9.35 18.83 2.13
N ASN A 92 10.60 19.33 2.07
CA ASN A 92 11.02 20.42 2.94
C ASN A 92 10.25 21.73 2.69
N LYS A 93 9.75 21.91 1.49
CA LYS A 93 8.90 23.05 1.11
C LYS A 93 7.43 22.82 1.47
N PHE A 94 6.95 21.58 1.52
CA PHE A 94 5.57 21.29 1.92
C PHE A 94 5.27 21.85 3.32
N GLY A 95 6.20 21.77 4.25
CA GLY A 95 6.11 22.46 5.53
C GLY A 95 5.96 23.98 5.43
N ALA A 96 6.40 24.58 4.31
CA ALA A 96 6.20 26.01 4.01
C ALA A 96 4.88 26.28 3.26
N TYR A 97 4.32 25.28 2.56
CA TYR A 97 3.03 25.41 1.86
C TYR A 97 1.84 25.02 2.71
N GLY A 98 2.01 24.05 3.59
CA GLY A 98 0.96 23.55 4.51
C GLY A 98 0.73 24.52 5.68
N THR A 99 0.68 25.82 5.42
CA THR A 99 0.50 26.83 6.48
C THR A 99 -0.94 26.95 6.96
N LYS A 100 -1.86 26.14 6.43
CA LYS A 100 -3.29 26.22 6.76
C LYS A 100 -3.76 24.97 7.46
N LYS A 101 -4.50 25.16 8.55
CA LYS A 101 -5.08 24.07 9.37
C LYS A 101 -5.93 23.05 8.60
N LYS A 102 -6.33 23.34 7.36
CA LYS A 102 -7.13 22.48 6.50
C LYS A 102 -6.32 21.63 5.54
N ASP A 103 -5.02 21.90 5.37
CA ASP A 103 -4.21 21.12 4.43
C ASP A 103 -3.90 19.73 4.98
N ILE A 104 -3.74 18.76 4.09
CA ILE A 104 -3.58 17.35 4.45
C ILE A 104 -2.31 16.79 3.80
N CYS A 105 -1.53 16.04 4.57
CA CYS A 105 -0.40 15.28 4.07
C CYS A 105 -0.64 13.78 4.22
N ILE A 106 -0.68 13.06 3.12
CA ILE A 106 -0.77 11.60 3.10
C ILE A 106 0.62 11.04 2.85
N SER A 107 1.21 10.38 3.84
CA SER A 107 2.58 9.88 3.78
C SER A 107 2.77 8.60 4.57
N ASN A 108 3.70 7.76 4.12
CA ASN A 108 4.16 6.59 4.88
C ASN A 108 5.02 6.99 6.10
N ASN A 109 5.64 8.16 6.07
CA ASN A 109 6.55 8.61 7.12
C ASN A 109 5.95 9.77 7.92
N HIS A 110 4.89 9.48 8.66
CA HIS A 110 4.20 10.47 9.49
C HIS A 110 5.04 10.96 10.68
N SER A 111 5.98 10.16 11.17
CA SER A 111 6.84 10.57 12.30
C SER A 111 7.85 11.66 11.93
N ALA A 112 8.38 11.65 10.71
CA ALA A 112 9.31 12.68 10.26
C ALA A 112 8.65 14.04 9.99
N LEU A 113 7.32 14.06 9.85
CA LEU A 113 6.53 15.26 9.57
C LEU A 113 5.87 15.86 10.83
N SER A 114 6.01 15.21 11.98
CA SER A 114 5.36 15.60 13.24
C SER A 114 5.84 16.92 13.85
N GLU A 115 6.90 17.52 13.31
CA GLU A 115 7.44 18.79 13.80
C GLU A 115 6.75 20.05 13.23
N THR A 116 5.77 19.86 12.30
CA THR A 116 5.05 20.98 11.70
C THR A 116 3.59 21.01 12.15
N PRO A 117 3.18 21.98 12.97
CA PRO A 117 1.88 21.96 13.67
C PRO A 117 0.66 22.36 12.82
N ASP A 118 0.82 22.73 11.56
CA ASP A 118 -0.22 23.48 10.84
C ASP A 118 -1.02 22.68 9.80
N TYR A 119 -0.76 21.37 9.62
CA TYR A 119 -1.53 20.51 8.72
C TYR A 119 -1.80 19.12 9.30
N LYS A 120 -2.81 18.44 8.77
CA LYS A 120 -3.20 17.10 9.21
C LYS A 120 -2.38 16.03 8.49
N ILE A 121 -1.72 15.15 9.24
CA ILE A 121 -0.98 14.02 8.68
C ILE A 121 -1.85 12.77 8.70
N ILE A 122 -1.93 12.07 7.58
CA ILE A 122 -2.69 10.83 7.43
C ILE A 122 -1.75 9.74 6.93
N PRO A 123 -1.63 8.62 7.66
CA PRO A 123 -0.85 7.47 7.22
C PRO A 123 -1.37 6.92 5.88
N THR A 124 -0.48 6.68 4.91
CA THR A 124 -0.84 6.11 3.59
C THR A 124 -1.54 4.76 3.70
N ILE A 125 -1.25 4.00 4.76
CA ILE A 125 -1.92 2.72 5.02
C ILE A 125 -3.43 2.85 5.11
N PHE A 126 -3.97 4.01 5.50
CA PHE A 126 -5.42 4.20 5.59
C PHE A 126 -6.11 4.11 4.22
N CYS A 127 -5.47 4.64 3.17
CA CYS A 127 -5.96 4.49 1.80
C CYS A 127 -6.01 3.01 1.40
N ARG A 128 -4.96 2.25 1.73
CA ARG A 128 -4.89 0.82 1.42
C ARG A 128 -5.91 -0.01 2.20
N ILE A 129 -6.13 0.32 3.46
CA ILE A 129 -7.15 -0.33 4.30
C ILE A 129 -8.55 -0.09 3.71
N ALA A 130 -8.88 1.15 3.35
CA ALA A 130 -10.17 1.47 2.78
C ALA A 130 -10.42 0.69 1.47
N TYR A 131 -9.44 0.67 0.57
CA TYR A 131 -9.52 -0.14 -0.65
C TYR A 131 -9.68 -1.62 -0.35
N TYR A 132 -8.83 -2.19 0.49
CA TYR A 132 -8.91 -3.60 0.88
C TYR A 132 -10.31 -3.97 1.38
N GLN A 133 -10.88 -3.18 2.28
CA GLN A 133 -12.22 -3.43 2.83
C GLN A 133 -13.31 -3.43 1.75
N LYS A 134 -13.19 -2.55 0.75
CA LYS A 134 -14.16 -2.45 -0.34
C LYS A 134 -14.10 -3.64 -1.31
N VAL A 135 -12.90 -4.18 -1.57
CA VAL A 135 -12.70 -5.18 -2.65
C VAL A 135 -12.39 -6.59 -2.18
N LYS A 136 -12.12 -6.83 -0.90
CA LYS A 136 -11.68 -8.14 -0.38
C LYS A 136 -12.63 -9.29 -0.74
N GLU A 137 -13.95 -9.08 -0.64
CA GLU A 137 -14.94 -10.12 -0.95
C GLU A 137 -15.03 -10.40 -2.45
N TYR A 138 -14.92 -9.35 -3.28
CA TYR A 138 -14.87 -9.50 -4.73
C TYR A 138 -13.69 -10.37 -5.18
N TRP A 139 -12.48 -10.07 -4.71
CA TRP A 139 -11.29 -10.84 -5.06
C TRP A 139 -11.33 -12.26 -4.53
N LYS A 140 -11.82 -12.45 -3.29
CA LYS A 140 -12.02 -13.76 -2.69
C LYS A 140 -12.91 -14.67 -3.53
N GLN A 141 -14.01 -14.13 -4.04
CA GLN A 141 -14.92 -14.89 -4.90
C GLN A 141 -14.32 -15.16 -6.28
N LYS A 142 -13.66 -14.15 -6.88
CA LYS A 142 -13.15 -14.23 -8.25
C LYS A 142 -11.97 -15.19 -8.39
N TYR A 143 -11.06 -15.22 -7.41
CA TYR A 143 -9.80 -15.98 -7.48
C TYR A 143 -9.65 -17.01 -6.36
N HIS A 144 -10.74 -17.65 -5.97
CA HIS A 144 -10.67 -18.73 -5.00
C HIS A 144 -9.92 -19.93 -5.57
N VAL A 145 -8.82 -20.33 -4.90
CA VAL A 145 -8.06 -21.55 -5.21
C VAL A 145 -8.05 -22.44 -3.96
N PRO A 146 -8.54 -23.69 -4.05
CA PRO A 146 -8.53 -24.63 -2.95
C PRO A 146 -7.11 -24.88 -2.42
N PHE A 147 -6.96 -25.10 -1.12
CA PHE A 147 -5.67 -25.33 -0.46
C PHE A 147 -4.82 -26.43 -1.16
N SER A 148 -5.44 -27.53 -1.56
CA SER A 148 -4.78 -28.67 -2.22
C SER A 148 -4.20 -28.33 -3.61
N GLN A 149 -4.71 -27.28 -4.26
CA GLN A 149 -4.25 -26.84 -5.58
C GLN A 149 -3.23 -25.70 -5.50
N LYS A 150 -3.08 -25.09 -4.32
CA LYS A 150 -2.11 -24.00 -4.15
C LYS A 150 -0.67 -24.52 -4.16
N LYS A 151 0.18 -23.87 -4.95
CA LYS A 151 1.64 -24.03 -4.93
C LYS A 151 2.20 -23.59 -3.58
N PHE A 152 3.47 -23.90 -3.30
CA PHE A 152 4.03 -23.67 -1.98
C PHE A 152 4.21 -22.18 -1.68
N ILE A 153 5.14 -21.51 -2.30
CA ILE A 153 5.55 -20.15 -1.94
C ILE A 153 6.04 -19.33 -3.13
N LEU A 154 5.74 -18.04 -3.13
CA LEU A 154 6.19 -17.09 -4.14
C LEU A 154 6.93 -15.92 -3.49
N PHE A 155 8.12 -15.58 -4.02
CA PHE A 155 8.83 -14.35 -3.75
C PHE A 155 8.42 -13.27 -4.76
N THR A 156 8.03 -12.11 -4.26
CA THR A 156 7.55 -10.99 -5.10
C THR A 156 8.67 -10.10 -5.64
N SER A 157 9.89 -10.28 -5.15
CA SER A 157 11.03 -9.44 -5.52
C SER A 157 11.87 -10.10 -6.60
N ARG A 158 12.14 -9.40 -7.70
CA ARG A 158 13.11 -9.78 -8.73
C ARG A 158 14.56 -9.81 -8.22
N ASN A 159 14.84 -9.18 -7.10
CA ASN A 159 16.19 -9.10 -6.54
C ASN A 159 16.27 -9.88 -5.21
N PRO A 160 16.74 -11.15 -5.23
CA PRO A 160 16.91 -11.94 -4.03
C PRO A 160 18.09 -11.49 -3.17
N LEU A 161 18.89 -10.52 -3.60
CA LEU A 161 20.19 -10.16 -3.04
C LEU A 161 20.18 -9.42 -1.70
N ASN A 162 19.03 -9.15 -1.10
CA ASN A 162 19.00 -8.75 0.30
C ASN A 162 19.35 -9.96 1.17
N GLN A 163 20.33 -9.83 2.08
CA GLN A 163 20.85 -10.93 2.89
C GLN A 163 19.77 -11.71 3.65
N ASN A 164 18.74 -11.02 4.14
CA ASN A 164 17.60 -11.66 4.83
C ASN A 164 16.75 -12.52 3.87
N LYS A 165 16.55 -12.05 2.64
CA LYS A 165 15.78 -12.78 1.62
C LYS A 165 16.55 -14.03 1.16
N SER A 166 17.86 -13.93 0.94
CA SER A 166 18.68 -15.08 0.52
C SER A 166 18.78 -16.16 1.59
N THR A 167 18.88 -15.77 2.87
CA THR A 167 18.86 -16.72 3.97
C THR A 167 17.51 -17.43 4.09
N LEU A 168 16.40 -16.69 4.03
CA LEU A 168 15.06 -17.25 4.05
C LEU A 168 14.82 -18.18 2.86
N HIS A 169 15.24 -17.78 1.66
CA HIS A 169 15.15 -18.60 0.44
C HIS A 169 15.82 -19.95 0.64
N SER A 170 17.10 -19.97 1.02
CA SER A 170 17.87 -21.22 1.22
C SER A 170 17.29 -22.14 2.28
N LEU A 171 16.55 -21.61 3.24
CA LEU A 171 15.82 -22.40 4.23
C LEU A 171 14.51 -22.96 3.67
N LEU A 172 13.80 -22.19 2.84
CA LEU A 172 12.52 -22.57 2.26
C LEU A 172 12.64 -23.61 1.14
N GLU A 173 13.73 -23.59 0.36
CA GLU A 173 14.04 -24.63 -0.64
C GLU A 173 14.09 -26.04 -0.03
N LYS A 174 14.46 -26.15 1.25
CA LYS A 174 14.44 -27.41 2.00
C LYS A 174 13.04 -27.84 2.45
N VAL A 175 12.04 -26.99 2.22
CA VAL A 175 10.64 -27.22 2.66
C VAL A 175 9.72 -27.52 1.49
N GLY A 176 9.99 -26.94 0.32
CA GLY A 176 9.21 -27.10 -0.91
C GLY A 176 9.68 -26.21 -2.04
N ASP A 177 8.97 -26.26 -3.16
CA ASP A 177 9.29 -25.53 -4.37
C ASP A 177 9.10 -24.03 -4.18
N VAL A 178 10.17 -23.26 -4.35
CA VAL A 178 10.18 -21.81 -4.20
C VAL A 178 10.15 -21.17 -5.58
N HIS A 179 9.19 -20.28 -5.80
CA HIS A 179 9.05 -19.56 -7.07
C HIS A 179 9.36 -18.07 -6.90
N PHE A 180 9.74 -17.42 -8.01
CA PHE A 180 10.06 -15.99 -8.09
C PHE A 180 9.32 -15.34 -9.25
N ILE A 181 8.86 -14.11 -9.05
CA ILE A 181 8.40 -13.26 -10.16
C ILE A 181 9.60 -12.84 -10.98
N GLY A 182 9.48 -12.95 -12.30
CA GLY A 182 10.55 -12.64 -13.27
C GLY A 182 11.48 -13.81 -13.58
N GLU A 183 11.39 -14.91 -12.85
CA GLU A 183 12.15 -16.15 -13.12
C GLU A 183 11.18 -17.31 -13.45
N HIS A 184 10.17 -17.51 -12.60
CA HIS A 184 9.20 -18.61 -12.73
C HIS A 184 7.83 -18.12 -13.19
N ILE A 185 7.56 -16.83 -13.01
CA ILE A 185 6.31 -16.17 -13.37
C ILE A 185 6.65 -14.91 -14.16
N GLU A 186 6.27 -14.88 -15.42
CA GLU A 186 6.27 -13.66 -16.22
C GLU A 186 4.93 -12.94 -16.04
N LEU A 187 4.99 -11.64 -15.78
CA LEU A 187 3.83 -10.76 -15.76
C LEU A 187 3.72 -10.07 -17.12
N GLU A 188 2.52 -10.01 -17.65
CA GLU A 188 2.25 -9.40 -18.97
C GLU A 188 2.67 -7.94 -19.03
N ASN A 189 2.66 -7.27 -17.87
CA ASN A 189 3.04 -5.86 -17.76
C ASN A 189 3.92 -5.63 -16.52
N GLU A 190 5.09 -5.00 -16.68
CA GLU A 190 5.99 -4.70 -15.55
C GLU A 190 5.38 -3.75 -14.51
N SER A 191 4.33 -3.02 -14.86
CA SER A 191 3.58 -2.15 -13.95
C SER A 191 2.49 -2.86 -13.16
N CYS A 192 2.38 -4.20 -13.26
CA CYS A 192 1.29 -5.01 -12.69
C CYS A 192 1.36 -5.21 -11.16
N TYR A 193 2.33 -4.67 -10.45
CA TYR A 193 2.45 -4.87 -8.98
C TYR A 193 1.20 -4.45 -8.18
N HIS A 194 0.26 -3.76 -8.84
CA HIS A 194 -0.99 -3.27 -8.26
C HIS A 194 -2.22 -3.74 -9.06
N SER A 195 -2.07 -4.80 -9.86
CA SER A 195 -3.12 -5.22 -10.81
C SER A 195 -3.85 -6.47 -10.36
N GLU A 196 -5.00 -6.69 -10.98
CA GLU A 196 -5.75 -7.92 -10.93
C GLU A 196 -4.89 -9.15 -11.26
N GLU A 197 -3.96 -9.04 -12.21
CA GLU A 197 -3.03 -10.09 -12.59
C GLU A 197 -2.19 -10.56 -11.39
N MET A 198 -1.69 -9.62 -10.58
CA MET A 198 -0.92 -9.94 -9.38
C MET A 198 -1.75 -10.72 -8.36
N ILE A 199 -2.99 -10.31 -8.11
CA ILE A 199 -3.89 -11.03 -7.20
C ILE A 199 -4.19 -12.43 -7.72
N LYS A 200 -4.44 -12.58 -9.02
CA LYS A 200 -4.62 -13.86 -9.70
C LYS A 200 -3.39 -14.78 -9.54
N VAL A 201 -2.19 -14.24 -9.74
CA VAL A 201 -0.94 -14.99 -9.54
C VAL A 201 -0.77 -15.39 -8.08
N PHE A 202 -0.94 -14.45 -7.14
CA PHE A 202 -0.78 -14.72 -5.72
C PHE A 202 -1.75 -15.77 -5.21
N SER A 203 -3.00 -15.79 -5.69
CA SER A 203 -4.01 -16.76 -5.28
C SER A 203 -3.59 -18.22 -5.53
N GLN A 204 -2.65 -18.45 -6.46
CA GLN A 204 -2.10 -19.78 -6.78
C GLN A 204 -1.14 -20.31 -5.70
N TYR A 205 -0.78 -19.52 -4.69
CA TYR A 205 0.23 -19.88 -3.70
C TYR A 205 -0.33 -19.91 -2.28
N LYS A 206 0.25 -20.77 -1.43
CA LYS A 206 -0.07 -20.79 0.01
C LYS A 206 0.55 -19.59 0.73
N PHE A 207 1.78 -19.23 0.37
CA PHE A 207 2.54 -18.17 1.03
C PHE A 207 3.10 -17.18 0.01
N ILE A 208 3.07 -15.90 0.37
CA ILE A 208 3.69 -14.81 -0.40
C ILE A 208 4.72 -14.11 0.47
N VAL A 209 5.96 -14.02 0.01
CA VAL A 209 7.01 -13.24 0.69
C VAL A 209 6.78 -11.75 0.40
N SER A 210 6.25 -11.05 1.39
CA SER A 210 5.83 -9.64 1.34
C SER A 210 6.78 -8.76 2.16
N PHE A 211 8.05 -8.68 1.71
CA PHE A 211 9.08 -7.91 2.38
C PHE A 211 9.11 -6.48 1.88
N GLU A 212 9.05 -5.54 2.79
CA GLU A 212 9.17 -4.12 2.47
C GLU A 212 10.62 -3.75 2.09
N ASN A 213 10.76 -2.60 1.44
CA ASN A 213 12.08 -2.07 1.08
C ASN A 213 12.80 -1.44 2.28
N SER A 214 12.07 -1.14 3.36
CA SER A 214 12.63 -0.60 4.61
C SER A 214 11.76 -0.98 5.81
N HIS A 215 12.33 -0.81 7.02
CA HIS A 215 11.70 -1.13 8.31
C HIS A 215 11.25 0.11 9.09
N ASN A 216 10.82 1.17 8.41
CA ASN A 216 10.37 2.37 9.08
C ASN A 216 8.92 2.23 9.58
N PRO A 217 8.58 2.80 10.74
CA PRO A 217 7.20 2.87 11.21
C PRO A 217 6.27 3.50 10.16
N GLY A 218 5.10 2.92 9.96
CA GLY A 218 4.10 3.37 8.98
C GLY A 218 4.42 3.01 7.52
N TYR A 219 5.61 2.48 7.20
CA TYR A 219 5.95 2.07 5.84
C TYR A 219 5.36 0.69 5.52
N ILE A 220 4.07 0.68 5.28
CA ILE A 220 3.29 -0.53 4.95
C ILE A 220 2.69 -0.34 3.57
N THR A 221 3.15 -1.14 2.60
CA THR A 221 2.83 -0.94 1.20
C THR A 221 1.86 -1.99 0.64
N GLU A 222 1.67 -1.99 -0.68
CA GLU A 222 0.82 -2.96 -1.40
C GLU A 222 1.21 -4.42 -1.16
N LYS A 223 2.44 -4.69 -0.76
CA LYS A 223 2.99 -6.05 -0.71
C LYS A 223 2.19 -6.98 0.20
N ILE A 224 1.82 -6.50 1.40
CA ILE A 224 1.01 -7.30 2.32
C ILE A 224 -0.46 -7.32 1.86
N PHE A 225 -0.99 -6.19 1.35
CA PHE A 225 -2.39 -6.09 0.95
C PHE A 225 -2.72 -6.99 -0.24
N ASN A 226 -1.84 -7.06 -1.25
CA ASN A 226 -2.03 -7.96 -2.39
C ASN A 226 -2.12 -9.43 -1.95
N ALA A 227 -1.27 -9.83 -1.00
CA ALA A 227 -1.34 -11.18 -0.45
C ALA A 227 -2.64 -11.43 0.35
N LEU A 228 -3.10 -10.45 1.12
CA LEU A 228 -4.37 -10.54 1.86
C LEU A 228 -5.57 -10.63 0.91
N MET A 229 -5.61 -9.83 -0.17
CA MET A 229 -6.64 -9.86 -1.20
C MET A 229 -6.67 -11.19 -1.96
N ALA A 230 -5.51 -11.76 -2.21
CA ALA A 230 -5.36 -13.06 -2.88
C ALA A 230 -5.71 -14.27 -2.01
N GLN A 231 -6.18 -14.09 -0.78
CA GLN A 231 -6.48 -15.18 0.16
C GLN A 231 -5.30 -16.13 0.34
N THR A 232 -4.13 -15.56 0.59
CA THR A 232 -2.89 -16.28 0.90
C THR A 232 -2.33 -15.77 2.23
N ILE A 233 -1.32 -16.44 2.78
CA ILE A 233 -0.66 -16.01 4.00
C ILE A 233 0.59 -15.20 3.64
N PRO A 234 0.62 -13.88 3.92
CA PRO A 234 1.84 -13.09 3.79
C PRO A 234 2.92 -13.55 4.78
N ILE A 235 4.16 -13.66 4.30
CA ILE A 235 5.35 -13.70 5.15
C ILE A 235 5.90 -12.29 5.13
N TYR A 236 5.77 -11.57 6.23
CA TYR A 236 6.03 -10.13 6.28
C TYR A 236 7.31 -9.79 7.04
N ASP A 237 8.09 -8.90 6.43
CA ASP A 237 9.23 -8.23 7.04
C ASP A 237 9.22 -6.77 6.60
N GLY A 238 9.07 -5.82 7.54
CA GLY A 238 8.90 -4.40 7.21
C GLY A 238 8.63 -3.54 8.44
N ALA A 239 7.60 -2.72 8.36
CA ALA A 239 7.25 -1.77 9.40
C ALA A 239 7.08 -2.43 10.78
N PRO A 240 7.76 -1.93 11.84
CA PRO A 240 7.69 -2.52 13.18
C PRO A 240 6.33 -2.36 13.84
N ASP A 241 5.52 -1.42 13.37
CA ASP A 241 4.17 -1.10 13.85
C ASP A 241 3.04 -1.76 13.03
N ILE A 242 3.37 -2.74 12.17
CA ILE A 242 2.38 -3.46 11.37
C ILE A 242 1.21 -4.00 12.22
N ASP A 243 1.50 -4.43 13.43
CA ASP A 243 0.53 -5.00 14.37
C ASP A 243 -0.52 -4.01 14.87
N GLU A 244 -0.31 -2.72 14.69
CA GLU A 244 -1.31 -1.71 15.03
C GLU A 244 -2.49 -1.70 14.04
N PHE A 245 -2.24 -2.13 12.81
CA PHE A 245 -3.19 -2.05 11.69
C PHE A 245 -3.69 -3.42 11.26
N ILE A 246 -2.79 -4.40 11.16
CA ILE A 246 -3.05 -5.74 10.63
C ILE A 246 -3.03 -6.77 11.76
N ASN A 247 -4.06 -7.61 11.79
CA ASN A 247 -4.17 -8.70 12.74
C ASN A 247 -3.02 -9.70 12.59
N LYS A 248 -2.27 -9.92 13.67
CA LYS A 248 -1.17 -10.91 13.73
C LYS A 248 -1.55 -12.32 13.29
N GLN A 249 -2.81 -12.69 13.36
CA GLN A 249 -3.30 -13.99 12.91
C GLN A 249 -3.41 -14.10 11.38
N ARG A 250 -3.19 -13.00 10.63
CA ARG A 250 -3.32 -12.97 9.16
C ARG A 250 -2.00 -13.03 8.43
N PHE A 251 -0.87 -12.96 9.11
CA PHE A 251 0.45 -13.02 8.49
C PHE A 251 1.47 -13.76 9.38
N ILE A 252 2.62 -14.11 8.81
CA ILE A 252 3.76 -14.68 9.52
C ILE A 252 4.87 -13.62 9.52
N GLY A 253 5.26 -13.14 10.70
CA GLY A 253 6.42 -12.26 10.86
C GLY A 253 7.74 -13.06 10.77
N CYS A 254 8.81 -12.38 10.35
CA CYS A 254 10.16 -12.94 10.28
C CYS A 254 10.78 -13.08 11.67
N ASP A 255 10.46 -14.16 12.37
CA ASP A 255 11.06 -14.54 13.65
C ASP A 255 11.84 -15.86 13.53
N LYS A 256 12.52 -16.26 14.63
CA LYS A 256 13.32 -17.50 14.70
C LYS A 256 12.52 -18.77 14.42
N ASN A 257 11.20 -18.74 14.53
CA ASN A 257 10.32 -19.89 14.36
C ASN A 257 9.64 -19.93 12.98
N ILE A 258 9.97 -18.98 12.09
CA ILE A 258 9.30 -18.82 10.79
C ILE A 258 9.22 -20.11 9.98
N ILE A 259 10.32 -20.87 9.88
CA ILE A 259 10.37 -22.12 9.10
C ILE A 259 9.46 -23.21 9.72
N GLN A 260 9.40 -23.27 11.03
CA GLN A 260 8.53 -24.24 11.72
C GLN A 260 7.05 -23.91 11.49
N LYS A 261 6.69 -22.62 11.57
CA LYS A 261 5.32 -22.14 11.28
C LYS A 261 4.91 -22.45 9.84
N ILE A 262 5.80 -22.16 8.86
CA ILE A 262 5.54 -22.43 7.44
C ILE A 262 5.39 -23.93 7.18
N LYS A 263 6.29 -24.78 7.71
CA LYS A 263 6.18 -26.25 7.60
C LYS A 263 4.85 -26.75 8.14
N PHE A 264 4.46 -26.29 9.32
CA PHE A 264 3.20 -26.70 9.95
C PHE A 264 1.99 -26.31 9.11
N LEU A 265 1.93 -25.06 8.64
CA LEU A 265 0.79 -24.54 7.87
C LEU A 265 0.74 -25.10 6.44
N LYS A 266 1.90 -25.41 5.84
CA LYS A 266 1.98 -25.99 4.49
C LYS A 266 1.17 -27.27 4.36
N ASP A 267 1.18 -28.10 5.42
CA ASP A 267 0.57 -29.44 5.43
C ASP A 267 -0.70 -29.50 6.29
N ASN A 268 -1.15 -28.38 6.87
CA ASN A 268 -2.31 -28.31 7.75
C ASN A 268 -3.39 -27.37 7.18
N GLU A 269 -4.24 -27.92 6.31
CA GLU A 269 -5.31 -27.16 5.64
C GLU A 269 -6.25 -26.47 6.66
N LYS A 270 -6.62 -27.13 7.74
CA LYS A 270 -7.52 -26.55 8.75
C LYS A 270 -6.94 -25.28 9.37
N MET A 271 -5.66 -25.30 9.74
CA MET A 271 -5.01 -24.13 10.35
C MET A 271 -4.70 -23.06 9.31
N TYR A 272 -4.36 -23.44 8.09
CA TYR A 272 -4.18 -22.52 6.99
C TYR A 272 -5.48 -21.75 6.73
N ASN A 273 -6.61 -22.45 6.54
CA ASN A 273 -7.91 -21.86 6.31
C ASN A 273 -8.35 -20.99 7.49
N TYR A 274 -8.15 -21.46 8.73
CA TYR A 274 -8.39 -20.64 9.92
C TYR A 274 -7.65 -19.29 9.85
N MET A 275 -6.38 -19.28 9.45
CA MET A 275 -5.60 -18.03 9.32
C MET A 275 -6.15 -17.11 8.25
N ILE A 276 -6.44 -17.63 7.04
CA ILE A 276 -6.92 -16.77 5.93
C ILE A 276 -8.34 -16.24 6.14
N GLU A 277 -9.13 -16.88 6.99
CA GLU A 277 -10.49 -16.46 7.34
C GLU A 277 -10.54 -15.41 8.45
N GLN A 278 -9.43 -15.18 9.17
CA GLN A 278 -9.41 -14.13 10.18
C GLN A 278 -9.54 -12.75 9.52
N GLU A 279 -10.28 -11.85 10.18
CA GLU A 279 -10.30 -10.45 9.75
C GLU A 279 -8.90 -9.86 9.79
N ALA A 280 -8.47 -9.32 8.64
CA ALA A 280 -7.10 -8.82 8.50
C ALA A 280 -6.90 -7.46 9.18
N ILE A 281 -7.92 -6.61 9.16
CA ILE A 281 -7.83 -5.23 9.64
C ILE A 281 -8.45 -5.13 11.04
N HIS A 282 -7.76 -4.47 11.96
CA HIS A 282 -8.33 -4.20 13.29
C HIS A 282 -9.58 -3.34 13.19
N GLU A 283 -10.57 -3.63 14.05
CA GLU A 283 -11.91 -3.04 14.01
C GLU A 283 -11.90 -1.49 13.94
N LYS A 284 -11.04 -0.88 14.73
CA LYS A 284 -10.90 0.59 14.77
C LYS A 284 -10.52 1.25 13.45
N TYR A 285 -10.01 0.48 12.48
CA TYR A 285 -9.59 0.98 11.16
C TYR A 285 -10.47 0.53 10.00
N ARG A 286 -11.54 -0.25 10.23
CA ARG A 286 -12.35 -0.81 9.15
C ARG A 286 -13.21 0.22 8.40
N ASN A 287 -13.54 1.32 9.06
CA ASN A 287 -14.41 2.38 8.50
C ASN A 287 -13.71 3.74 8.57
N ILE A 288 -12.56 3.85 7.89
CA ILE A 288 -11.79 5.09 7.89
C ILE A 288 -12.43 6.10 6.94
N LYS A 289 -12.72 7.29 7.48
CA LYS A 289 -13.02 8.51 6.71
C LYS A 289 -11.97 9.55 7.05
N ILE A 290 -11.60 10.35 6.06
CA ILE A 290 -10.64 11.42 6.21
C ILE A 290 -11.43 12.73 6.37
N GLU A 291 -11.53 13.21 7.60
CA GLU A 291 -12.10 14.52 7.89
C GLU A 291 -11.06 15.62 7.67
N TYR A 292 -11.43 16.71 7.01
CA TYR A 292 -10.59 17.89 6.73
C TYR A 292 -11.24 19.19 7.20
#